data_d65bb0b6f66a1479127f5342ac22ded3
#
_entry.id   d65bb0b6f66a1479127f5342ac22ded3
#
_cell.length_a   1.000
_cell.length_b   1.000
_cell.length_c   1.000
_cell.angle_alpha   90.00
_cell.angle_beta   90.00
_cell.angle_gamma   90.00
#
_symmetry.space_group_name_H-M   'P 1'
#
loop_
_entity.id
_entity.type
_entity.pdbx_description
1 polymer ?
#
loop_
_entity_poly.entity_id
_entity_poly.type
_entity_poly.pdbx_seq_one_letter_code
_entity_poly.pdbx_strand_id
1 'polypeptide(L)'
;MSEVGNAVRNPPRSEAIAPAGGQNRVIELKVSGHLMTLDTGLFCVFQVPGSSTPNDRSGLPGVRISMPPSATGRPDAVSISTFRDDGWLEGQDAAALVRVAKGPAQVLVTVYQAPAAPPESAPRLQVMRLGPEPAVDARASAPMTGGNARQAIAPEAADVVVHVQRTGDVPGSIGDWAGTRGSGLWIEGFSLTPHENIEPSDIEYQAVLGRGWLSPWIEGGKFCGSRGMALPLLGLKVRLKGGAARTYECSCSASFVDGSAVGPVPGGETCEAE
;
A
#
# COMPACT_ATOMS: atom_id res chain seq x y z
N MET A 1 -27.71 -38.78 80.92
CA MET A 1 -28.42 -37.55 80.52
C MET A 1 -27.49 -36.77 79.58
N SER A 2 -27.69 -36.91 78.31
CA SER A 2 -26.88 -36.20 77.30
C SER A 2 -27.86 -35.65 76.31
N GLU A 3 -27.94 -34.31 76.26
CA GLU A 3 -28.73 -33.57 75.28
C GLU A 3 -28.02 -33.56 73.95
N VAL A 4 -28.74 -33.98 72.94
CA VAL A 4 -28.28 -33.89 71.55
C VAL A 4 -28.81 -32.58 70.91
N GLY A 5 -27.92 -31.65 70.74
CA GLY A 5 -28.22 -30.37 70.03
C GLY A 5 -28.39 -30.58 68.55
N ASN A 6 -29.58 -30.27 68.07
CA ASN A 6 -29.95 -30.35 66.66
C ASN A 6 -29.51 -29.04 65.91
N ALA A 7 -28.44 -29.12 65.11
CA ALA A 7 -27.99 -27.99 64.32
C ALA A 7 -28.77 -27.93 62.97
N VAL A 8 -29.66 -26.93 62.83
CA VAL A 8 -30.37 -26.63 61.61
C VAL A 8 -29.40 -25.98 60.65
N ARG A 9 -29.04 -26.69 59.58
CA ARG A 9 -28.30 -26.12 58.43
C ARG A 9 -29.24 -25.31 57.59
N ASN A 10 -28.99 -24.00 57.50
CA ASN A 10 -29.59 -23.15 56.49
C ASN A 10 -29.05 -23.53 55.10
N PRO A 11 -29.91 -23.62 54.05
CA PRO A 11 -29.44 -23.83 52.70
C PRO A 11 -28.70 -22.55 52.18
N PRO A 12 -27.70 -22.71 51.31
CA PRO A 12 -27.00 -21.57 50.79
C PRO A 12 -27.95 -20.67 50.00
N ARG A 13 -27.92 -19.39 50.31
CA ARG A 13 -28.61 -18.36 49.51
C ARG A 13 -28.12 -18.46 48.09
N SER A 14 -29.03 -18.75 47.16
CA SER A 14 -28.82 -18.57 45.73
C SER A 14 -28.50 -17.12 45.49
N GLU A 15 -27.25 -16.79 45.11
CA GLU A 15 -26.90 -15.52 44.57
C GLU A 15 -27.68 -15.35 43.27
N ALA A 16 -28.65 -14.46 43.29
CA ALA A 16 -29.34 -14.01 42.10
C ALA A 16 -28.29 -13.38 41.18
N ILE A 17 -27.99 -14.04 40.05
CA ILE A 17 -27.24 -13.46 38.97
C ILE A 17 -28.06 -12.27 38.48
N ALA A 18 -27.59 -11.05 38.80
CA ALA A 18 -28.13 -9.83 38.25
C ALA A 18 -28.06 -9.89 36.71
N PRO A 19 -29.12 -9.57 35.98
CA PRO A 19 -29.03 -9.50 34.52
C PRO A 19 -27.99 -8.45 34.21
N ALA A 20 -26.98 -8.85 33.43
CA ALA A 20 -26.00 -7.93 32.86
C ALA A 20 -26.78 -6.95 31.97
N GLY A 21 -27.19 -5.83 32.53
CA GLY A 21 -27.76 -4.72 31.80
C GLY A 21 -26.72 -4.27 30.77
N GLY A 22 -27.03 -4.42 29.49
CA GLY A 22 -26.23 -3.91 28.41
C GLY A 22 -26.09 -2.40 28.56
N GLN A 23 -25.03 -1.96 29.22
CA GLN A 23 -24.68 -0.54 29.23
C GLN A 23 -24.29 -0.17 27.81
N ASN A 24 -25.01 0.77 27.22
CA ASN A 24 -24.60 1.39 25.96
C ASN A 24 -23.16 1.93 26.16
N ARG A 25 -22.20 1.24 25.57
CA ARG A 25 -20.80 1.61 25.67
C ARG A 25 -20.34 2.23 24.36
N VAL A 26 -19.91 3.47 24.43
CA VAL A 26 -19.22 4.15 23.32
C VAL A 26 -17.74 3.87 23.43
N ILE A 27 -17.14 3.43 22.36
CA ILE A 27 -15.69 3.19 22.26
C ILE A 27 -15.16 4.12 21.17
N GLU A 28 -14.14 4.91 21.50
CA GLU A 28 -13.39 5.68 20.52
C GLU A 28 -12.48 4.75 19.72
N LEU A 29 -12.35 4.99 18.42
CA LEU A 29 -11.51 4.19 17.53
C LEU A 29 -10.35 5.02 17.00
N LYS A 30 -9.23 4.37 16.75
CA LYS A 30 -8.17 4.94 15.94
C LYS A 30 -8.55 4.74 14.47
N VAL A 31 -8.65 5.83 13.72
CA VAL A 31 -9.07 5.81 12.31
C VAL A 31 -8.02 6.51 11.46
N SER A 32 -7.60 5.86 10.39
CA SER A 32 -6.75 6.45 9.36
C SER A 32 -7.46 6.40 8.01
N GLY A 33 -7.48 7.54 7.31
CA GLY A 33 -8.07 7.68 5.98
C GLY A 33 -7.00 7.91 4.93
N HIS A 34 -7.12 7.22 3.79
CA HIS A 34 -6.22 7.33 2.65
C HIS A 34 -7.04 7.66 1.41
N LEU A 35 -6.71 8.78 0.77
CA LEU A 35 -7.35 9.18 -0.48
C LEU A 35 -6.50 8.67 -1.64
N MET A 36 -7.02 7.70 -2.37
CA MET A 36 -6.37 7.06 -3.50
C MET A 36 -6.93 7.60 -4.81
N THR A 37 -6.06 8.05 -5.70
CA THR A 37 -6.45 8.45 -7.07
C THR A 37 -6.14 7.30 -8.02
N LEU A 38 -7.14 6.90 -8.80
CA LEU A 38 -7.05 5.81 -9.77
C LEU A 38 -7.39 6.34 -11.17
N ASP A 39 -6.62 5.87 -12.16
CA ASP A 39 -6.92 6.11 -13.57
C ASP A 39 -8.12 5.29 -14.05
N THR A 40 -8.53 5.56 -15.30
CA THR A 40 -9.52 4.72 -15.98
C THR A 40 -9.07 3.27 -15.99
N GLY A 41 -9.93 2.36 -15.53
CA GLY A 41 -9.63 0.93 -15.46
C GLY A 41 -10.44 0.19 -14.41
N LEU A 42 -10.10 -1.08 -14.27
CA LEU A 42 -10.63 -1.97 -13.23
C LEU A 42 -9.51 -2.32 -12.26
N PHE A 43 -9.76 -2.16 -10.97
CA PHE A 43 -8.80 -2.41 -9.91
C PHE A 43 -9.39 -3.35 -8.87
N CYS A 44 -8.53 -4.20 -8.31
CA CYS A 44 -8.83 -5.02 -7.15
C CYS A 44 -8.03 -4.51 -5.96
N VAL A 45 -8.72 -4.21 -4.85
CA VAL A 45 -8.10 -3.80 -3.59
C VAL A 45 -8.38 -4.89 -2.57
N PHE A 46 -7.34 -5.44 -1.95
CA PHE A 46 -7.46 -6.54 -0.99
C PHE A 46 -6.40 -6.48 0.10
N GLN A 47 -6.63 -7.20 1.19
CA GLN A 47 -5.67 -7.30 2.28
C GLN A 47 -4.58 -8.32 1.94
N VAL A 48 -3.32 -7.96 2.23
CA VAL A 48 -2.21 -8.91 2.08
C VAL A 48 -2.33 -9.99 3.14
N PRO A 49 -2.38 -11.28 2.78
CA PRO A 49 -2.50 -12.37 3.74
C PRO A 49 -1.39 -12.32 4.80
N GLY A 50 -1.76 -12.56 6.06
CA GLY A 50 -0.81 -12.54 7.19
C GLY A 50 -0.35 -11.15 7.63
N SER A 51 -0.85 -10.08 7.04
CA SER A 51 -0.44 -8.71 7.37
C SER A 51 -1.15 -8.11 8.59
N SER A 52 -2.21 -8.71 9.07
CA SER A 52 -2.97 -8.25 10.23
C SER A 52 -3.24 -9.37 11.22
N THR A 53 -3.42 -9.00 12.48
CA THR A 53 -4.00 -9.93 13.48
C THR A 53 -5.44 -10.27 13.09
N PRO A 54 -5.90 -11.49 13.39
CA PRO A 54 -7.29 -11.84 13.18
C PRO A 54 -8.22 -10.84 13.84
N ASN A 55 -9.35 -10.55 13.18
CA ASN A 55 -10.38 -9.69 13.76
C ASN A 55 -10.81 -10.21 15.13
N ASP A 56 -10.87 -9.30 16.09
CA ASP A 56 -11.46 -9.59 17.38
C ASP A 56 -13.00 -9.67 17.27
N ARG A 57 -13.67 -9.87 18.39
CA ARG A 57 -15.15 -9.91 18.42
C ARG A 57 -15.81 -8.60 17.98
N SER A 58 -15.07 -7.49 17.90
CA SER A 58 -15.55 -6.18 17.43
C SER A 58 -15.41 -6.00 15.91
N GLY A 59 -14.78 -6.96 15.21
CA GLY A 59 -14.49 -6.85 13.77
C GLY A 59 -13.30 -5.96 13.45
N LEU A 60 -12.47 -5.62 14.44
CA LEU A 60 -11.27 -4.79 14.25
C LEU A 60 -9.99 -5.66 14.16
N PRO A 61 -9.01 -5.22 13.37
CA PRO A 61 -9.02 -4.05 12.49
C PRO A 61 -9.97 -4.22 11.30
N GLY A 62 -10.66 -3.14 10.93
CA GLY A 62 -11.58 -3.12 9.79
C GLY A 62 -11.08 -2.18 8.69
N VAL A 63 -11.35 -2.52 7.44
CA VAL A 63 -11.05 -1.67 6.28
C VAL A 63 -12.33 -1.40 5.51
N ARG A 64 -12.55 -0.16 5.14
CA ARG A 64 -13.67 0.26 4.30
C ARG A 64 -13.21 1.04 3.10
N ILE A 65 -13.79 0.72 1.94
CA ILE A 65 -13.59 1.48 0.71
C ILE A 65 -14.89 2.20 0.37
N SER A 66 -14.79 3.49 0.07
CA SER A 66 -15.95 4.34 -0.24
C SER A 66 -15.57 5.48 -1.18
N MET A 67 -16.57 6.16 -1.69
CA MET A 67 -16.36 7.44 -2.37
C MET A 67 -15.99 8.50 -1.33
N PRO A 68 -15.09 9.44 -1.67
CA PRO A 68 -14.78 10.56 -0.78
C PRO A 68 -16.01 11.49 -0.66
N PRO A 69 -16.16 12.21 0.48
CA PRO A 69 -17.29 13.12 0.70
C PRO A 69 -17.44 14.21 -0.35
N SER A 70 -16.31 14.62 -0.92
CA SER A 70 -16.23 15.68 -1.95
C SER A 70 -16.24 15.15 -3.38
N ALA A 71 -16.68 13.92 -3.61
CA ALA A 71 -16.87 13.38 -4.97
C ALA A 71 -17.96 14.19 -5.73
N THR A 72 -17.68 15.48 -5.86
CA THR A 72 -18.48 16.42 -6.63
C THR A 72 -18.32 16.10 -8.11
N GLY A 73 -19.35 15.57 -8.68
CA GLY A 73 -19.55 15.56 -10.10
C GLY A 73 -19.05 14.34 -10.83
N ARG A 74 -19.66 13.25 -10.64
CA ARG A 74 -19.97 12.13 -11.56
C ARG A 74 -20.04 10.81 -10.79
N PRO A 75 -21.16 10.53 -10.14
CA PRO A 75 -21.34 9.23 -9.47
C PRO A 75 -21.16 8.04 -10.43
N ASP A 76 -21.36 8.27 -11.74
CA ASP A 76 -21.19 7.24 -12.78
C ASP A 76 -19.72 7.00 -13.19
N ALA A 77 -18.79 7.80 -12.69
CA ALA A 77 -17.39 7.67 -13.07
C ALA A 77 -16.68 6.53 -12.32
N VAL A 78 -17.14 6.19 -11.12
CA VAL A 78 -16.55 5.16 -10.27
C VAL A 78 -17.62 4.25 -9.72
N SER A 79 -17.45 2.96 -9.80
CA SER A 79 -18.23 1.97 -9.08
C SER A 79 -17.34 1.15 -8.18
N ILE A 80 -17.79 0.92 -6.94
CA ILE A 80 -17.09 0.11 -5.94
C ILE A 80 -18.02 -1.06 -5.63
N SER A 81 -17.51 -2.28 -5.76
CA SER A 81 -18.23 -3.50 -5.42
C SER A 81 -17.42 -4.30 -4.42
N THR A 82 -18.02 -4.64 -3.30
CA THR A 82 -17.49 -5.55 -2.28
C THR A 82 -18.41 -6.76 -2.17
N PHE A 83 -17.97 -7.83 -1.53
CA PHE A 83 -18.79 -9.05 -1.40
C PHE A 83 -20.11 -8.81 -0.65
N ARG A 84 -20.21 -7.77 0.19
CA ARG A 84 -21.40 -7.45 1.00
C ARG A 84 -22.08 -6.15 0.58
N ASP A 85 -21.60 -5.49 -0.47
CA ASP A 85 -22.10 -4.20 -0.97
C ASP A 85 -22.13 -3.04 0.05
N ASP A 86 -21.41 -3.19 1.18
CA ASP A 86 -21.32 -2.19 2.25
C ASP A 86 -19.98 -1.44 2.28
N GLY A 87 -19.08 -1.80 1.37
CA GLY A 87 -17.75 -1.23 1.26
C GLY A 87 -16.73 -1.80 2.25
N TRP A 88 -17.11 -2.74 3.12
CA TRP A 88 -16.18 -3.36 4.06
C TRP A 88 -15.39 -4.51 3.43
N LEU A 89 -14.10 -4.54 3.76
CA LEU A 89 -13.22 -5.68 3.52
C LEU A 89 -13.09 -6.46 4.83
N GLU A 90 -13.87 -7.51 4.98
CA GLU A 90 -13.84 -8.38 6.16
C GLU A 90 -12.88 -9.56 5.96
N GLY A 91 -11.84 -9.62 6.80
CA GLY A 91 -10.89 -10.74 6.80
C GLY A 91 -9.91 -10.72 5.63
N GLN A 92 -9.12 -11.78 5.55
CA GLN A 92 -8.01 -11.89 4.59
C GLN A 92 -8.47 -12.26 3.17
N ASP A 93 -9.68 -12.80 3.03
CA ASP A 93 -10.22 -13.26 1.74
C ASP A 93 -11.12 -12.21 1.08
N ALA A 94 -11.25 -11.03 1.70
CA ALA A 94 -12.10 -9.97 1.19
C ALA A 94 -11.37 -9.07 0.19
N ALA A 95 -12.09 -8.69 -0.85
CA ALA A 95 -11.61 -7.79 -1.88
C ALA A 95 -12.70 -6.79 -2.29
N ALA A 96 -12.27 -5.63 -2.75
CA ALA A 96 -13.13 -4.66 -3.44
C ALA A 96 -12.72 -4.55 -4.89
N LEU A 97 -13.69 -4.58 -5.80
CA LEU A 97 -13.51 -4.19 -7.19
C LEU A 97 -13.85 -2.72 -7.34
N VAL A 98 -12.91 -1.94 -7.85
CA VAL A 98 -13.08 -0.53 -8.15
C VAL A 98 -12.98 -0.33 -9.66
N ARG A 99 -14.09 0.02 -10.29
CA ARG A 99 -14.12 0.37 -11.71
C ARG A 99 -14.15 1.89 -11.85
N VAL A 100 -13.15 2.42 -12.53
CA VAL A 100 -13.08 3.82 -12.93
C VAL A 100 -13.41 3.90 -14.42
N ALA A 101 -14.60 4.37 -14.74
CA ALA A 101 -15.06 4.47 -16.13
C ALA A 101 -14.56 5.75 -16.82
N LYS A 102 -14.35 6.82 -16.04
CA LYS A 102 -13.82 8.11 -16.49
C LYS A 102 -12.87 8.61 -15.40
N GLY A 103 -11.57 8.54 -15.69
CA GLY A 103 -10.54 8.89 -14.72
C GLY A 103 -9.83 10.21 -15.04
N PRO A 104 -8.93 10.61 -14.17
CA PRO A 104 -8.65 10.01 -12.86
C PRO A 104 -9.77 10.27 -11.84
N ALA A 105 -9.97 9.34 -10.92
CA ALA A 105 -11.00 9.45 -9.90
C ALA A 105 -10.46 9.06 -8.51
N GLN A 106 -11.03 9.68 -7.48
CA GLN A 106 -10.61 9.45 -6.09
C GLN A 106 -11.49 8.43 -5.38
N VAL A 107 -10.85 7.59 -4.60
CA VAL A 107 -11.48 6.58 -3.73
C VAL A 107 -10.92 6.76 -2.33
N LEU A 108 -11.79 6.74 -1.32
CA LEU A 108 -11.40 6.83 0.08
C LEU A 108 -11.32 5.43 0.67
N VAL A 109 -10.16 5.12 1.23
CA VAL A 109 -9.94 3.90 2.03
C VAL A 109 -9.75 4.29 3.47
N THR A 110 -10.54 3.70 4.35
CA THR A 110 -10.51 3.99 5.79
C THR A 110 -10.17 2.72 6.56
N VAL A 111 -9.16 2.82 7.41
CA VAL A 111 -8.74 1.74 8.30
C VAL A 111 -9.17 2.09 9.72
N TYR A 112 -9.88 1.18 10.36
CA TYR A 112 -10.37 1.29 11.72
C TYR A 112 -9.61 0.32 12.62
N GLN A 113 -9.08 0.80 13.73
CA GLN A 113 -8.33 0.01 14.69
C GLN A 113 -8.82 0.27 16.12
N ALA A 114 -8.55 -0.67 17.02
CA ALA A 114 -8.74 -0.44 18.45
C ALA A 114 -7.84 0.72 18.92
N PRO A 115 -8.25 1.49 19.94
CA PRO A 115 -7.49 2.67 20.38
C PRO A 115 -6.04 2.40 20.75
N ALA A 116 -5.80 1.25 21.39
CA ALA A 116 -4.47 0.81 21.84
C ALA A 116 -3.71 -0.01 20.79
N ALA A 117 -4.25 -0.16 19.58
CA ALA A 117 -3.60 -0.97 18.54
C ALA A 117 -2.30 -0.31 18.08
N PRO A 118 -1.19 -1.04 18.03
CA PRO A 118 0.07 -0.52 17.55
C PRO A 118 -0.02 -0.23 16.04
N PRO A 119 0.74 0.74 15.52
CA PRO A 119 0.70 1.11 14.09
C PRO A 119 0.93 -0.07 13.14
N GLU A 120 1.82 -0.97 13.50
CA GLU A 120 2.19 -2.17 12.75
C GLU A 120 1.07 -3.22 12.64
N SER A 121 0.03 -3.12 13.48
CA SER A 121 -1.14 -3.99 13.41
C SER A 121 -2.17 -3.56 12.36
N ALA A 122 -1.92 -2.45 11.66
CA ALA A 122 -2.78 -2.01 10.58
C ALA A 122 -2.75 -3.03 9.42
N PRO A 123 -3.90 -3.40 8.85
CA PRO A 123 -3.95 -4.25 7.68
C PRO A 123 -3.15 -3.65 6.53
N ARG A 124 -2.30 -4.44 5.90
CA ARG A 124 -1.61 -4.05 4.68
C ARG A 124 -2.51 -4.31 3.49
N LEU A 125 -2.68 -3.30 2.66
CA LEU A 125 -3.53 -3.39 1.49
C LEU A 125 -2.69 -3.45 0.22
N GLN A 126 -3.23 -4.13 -0.77
CA GLN A 126 -2.65 -4.23 -2.09
C GLN A 126 -3.68 -3.79 -3.12
N VAL A 127 -3.23 -3.00 -4.10
CA VAL A 127 -4.04 -2.55 -5.22
C VAL A 127 -3.48 -3.19 -6.48
N MET A 128 -4.32 -3.91 -7.20
CA MET A 128 -3.95 -4.59 -8.44
C MET A 128 -4.86 -4.10 -9.57
N ARG A 129 -4.28 -3.66 -10.68
CA ARG A 129 -5.04 -3.38 -11.88
C ARG A 129 -5.43 -4.68 -12.58
N LEU A 130 -6.69 -4.79 -12.93
CA LEU A 130 -7.22 -5.92 -13.69
C LEU A 130 -7.44 -5.46 -15.15
N GLY A 131 -6.75 -6.11 -16.07
CA GLY A 131 -6.85 -5.82 -17.50
C GLY A 131 -5.59 -5.20 -18.10
N PRO A 132 -5.55 -5.02 -19.42
CA PRO A 132 -4.38 -4.47 -20.10
C PRO A 132 -4.15 -3.02 -19.66
N GLU A 133 -2.88 -2.68 -19.49
CA GLU A 133 -2.49 -1.26 -19.35
C GLU A 133 -2.97 -0.48 -20.58
N PRO A 134 -3.53 0.73 -20.41
CA PRO A 134 -3.80 1.58 -21.56
C PRO A 134 -2.46 1.79 -22.29
N ALA A 135 -2.43 1.46 -23.55
CA ALA A 135 -1.31 1.79 -24.40
C ALA A 135 -1.09 3.31 -24.31
N VAL A 136 0.01 3.72 -23.69
CA VAL A 136 0.42 5.13 -23.67
C VAL A 136 0.77 5.44 -25.13
N ASP A 137 -0.07 6.24 -25.79
CA ASP A 137 0.23 6.78 -27.11
C ASP A 137 1.57 7.50 -27.03
N ALA A 138 2.57 6.91 -27.66
CA ALA A 138 3.93 7.46 -27.80
C ALA A 138 3.97 8.66 -28.76
N ARG A 139 3.00 9.58 -28.64
CA ARG A 139 2.90 10.79 -29.44
C ARG A 139 2.68 12.01 -28.55
N ALA A 140 3.70 12.44 -27.85
CA ALA A 140 3.93 13.84 -27.46
C ALA A 140 5.27 13.97 -26.73
N SER A 141 6.36 13.94 -27.47
CA SER A 141 7.62 14.56 -27.00
C SER A 141 8.38 15.05 -28.23
N ALA A 142 8.02 16.24 -28.70
CA ALA A 142 8.93 17.00 -29.53
C ALA A 142 10.07 17.55 -28.65
N PRO A 143 11.35 17.46 -29.08
CA PRO A 143 12.46 17.91 -28.27
C PRO A 143 12.53 19.45 -28.29
N MET A 144 12.45 20.06 -27.12
CA MET A 144 12.88 21.43 -26.88
C MET A 144 14.39 21.42 -26.64
N THR A 145 15.13 21.90 -27.61
CA THR A 145 16.58 22.09 -27.62
C THR A 145 16.99 23.19 -26.64
N GLY A 146 17.91 22.94 -25.75
CA GLY A 146 18.59 24.00 -25.01
C GLY A 146 19.34 23.57 -23.75
N GLY A 147 20.61 23.25 -23.87
CA GLY A 147 21.64 23.60 -22.89
C GLY A 147 22.18 22.53 -21.95
N ASN A 148 23.38 22.10 -22.23
CA ASN A 148 24.41 21.39 -21.45
C ASN A 148 24.36 19.86 -21.44
N ALA A 149 25.23 19.32 -22.31
CA ALA A 149 25.52 17.92 -22.48
C ALA A 149 26.26 17.32 -21.26
N ARG A 150 25.51 16.68 -20.37
CA ARG A 150 25.94 15.39 -19.83
C ARG A 150 25.38 14.34 -20.79
N GLN A 151 26.19 13.41 -21.24
CA GLN A 151 25.79 12.34 -22.13
C GLN A 151 24.48 11.70 -21.61
N ALA A 152 23.38 11.98 -22.29
CA ALA A 152 22.10 11.37 -21.99
C ALA A 152 22.19 9.90 -22.39
N ILE A 153 22.17 9.01 -21.42
CA ILE A 153 22.00 7.57 -21.61
C ILE A 153 20.63 7.42 -22.27
N ALA A 154 20.58 6.74 -23.41
CA ALA A 154 19.29 6.46 -24.05
C ALA A 154 18.43 5.63 -23.11
N PRO A 155 17.10 5.89 -23.01
CA PRO A 155 16.20 5.18 -22.07
C PRO A 155 16.22 3.66 -22.24
N GLU A 156 16.56 3.15 -23.42
CA GLU A 156 16.62 1.72 -23.73
C GLU A 156 17.88 1.01 -23.17
N ALA A 157 18.86 1.78 -22.70
CA ALA A 157 20.11 1.25 -22.13
C ALA A 157 20.27 1.57 -20.64
N ALA A 158 19.25 2.12 -19.99
CA ALA A 158 19.34 2.48 -18.57
C ALA A 158 18.92 1.32 -17.67
N ASP A 159 19.75 1.03 -16.67
CA ASP A 159 19.45 0.00 -15.65
C ASP A 159 18.26 0.41 -14.75
N VAL A 160 18.07 1.71 -14.58
CA VAL A 160 17.04 2.31 -13.71
C VAL A 160 16.34 3.40 -14.48
N VAL A 161 15.02 3.41 -14.46
CA VAL A 161 14.22 4.54 -14.92
C VAL A 161 13.30 4.95 -13.79
N VAL A 162 13.32 6.21 -13.39
CA VAL A 162 12.38 6.77 -12.41
C VAL A 162 11.50 7.83 -13.07
N HIS A 163 10.20 7.78 -12.79
CA HIS A 163 9.28 8.84 -13.21
C HIS A 163 9.22 9.90 -12.12
N VAL A 164 9.78 11.07 -12.41
CA VAL A 164 9.83 12.21 -11.48
C VAL A 164 8.73 13.18 -11.82
N GLN A 165 7.99 13.62 -10.81
CA GLN A 165 6.93 14.63 -10.94
C GLN A 165 7.38 15.81 -11.79
N ARG A 166 6.56 16.24 -12.75
CA ARG A 166 6.81 17.36 -13.68
C ARG A 166 8.01 17.20 -14.62
N THR A 167 8.91 16.27 -14.36
CA THR A 167 10.13 16.06 -15.15
C THR A 167 9.94 14.93 -16.16
N GLY A 168 9.13 13.92 -15.83
CA GLY A 168 8.97 12.72 -16.63
C GLY A 168 9.99 11.63 -16.29
N ASP A 169 10.25 10.75 -17.24
CA ASP A 169 11.16 9.62 -17.06
C ASP A 169 12.62 10.08 -17.06
N VAL A 170 13.34 9.76 -16.00
CA VAL A 170 14.75 10.07 -15.80
C VAL A 170 15.53 8.75 -15.74
N PRO A 171 16.45 8.52 -16.70
CA PRO A 171 17.29 7.32 -16.69
C PRO A 171 18.41 7.44 -15.66
N GLY A 172 18.86 6.29 -15.15
CA GLY A 172 19.97 6.15 -14.22
C GLY A 172 20.61 4.77 -14.31
N SER A 173 21.62 4.56 -13.50
CA SER A 173 22.33 3.29 -13.39
C SER A 173 22.20 2.70 -11.99
N ILE A 174 22.25 1.37 -11.89
CA ILE A 174 22.31 0.68 -10.60
C ILE A 174 23.61 1.11 -9.88
N GLY A 175 23.49 1.45 -8.60
CA GLY A 175 24.59 2.00 -7.81
C GLY A 175 24.63 3.52 -7.72
N ASP A 176 23.95 4.22 -8.63
CA ASP A 176 23.83 5.67 -8.63
C ASP A 176 22.47 6.14 -8.10
N TRP A 177 22.38 7.43 -7.74
CA TRP A 177 21.11 8.05 -7.39
C TRP A 177 20.29 8.37 -8.65
N ALA A 178 19.10 7.81 -8.73
CA ALA A 178 18.13 8.18 -9.75
C ALA A 178 17.23 9.33 -9.25
N GLY A 179 17.13 10.39 -10.03
CA GLY A 179 16.49 11.65 -9.64
C GLY A 179 17.45 12.65 -8.97
N THR A 180 16.91 13.78 -8.48
CA THR A 180 17.69 14.86 -7.87
C THR A 180 17.32 15.03 -6.40
N ARG A 181 18.23 14.74 -5.50
CA ARG A 181 18.04 14.90 -4.05
C ARG A 181 17.83 16.38 -3.71
N GLY A 182 16.88 16.66 -2.82
CA GLY A 182 16.59 18.02 -2.37
C GLY A 182 15.85 18.88 -3.38
N SER A 183 15.39 18.32 -4.52
CA SER A 183 14.62 19.06 -5.54
C SER A 183 13.20 19.42 -5.09
N GLY A 184 12.67 18.78 -4.05
CA GLY A 184 11.29 18.87 -3.64
C GLY A 184 10.31 18.17 -4.59
N LEU A 185 10.82 17.49 -5.64
CA LEU A 185 10.04 16.67 -6.56
C LEU A 185 10.10 15.22 -6.14
N TRP A 186 8.95 14.55 -6.16
CA TRP A 186 8.88 13.14 -5.80
C TRP A 186 8.93 12.21 -7.02
N ILE A 187 9.29 10.97 -6.76
CA ILE A 187 9.20 9.88 -7.72
C ILE A 187 7.80 9.29 -7.64
N GLU A 188 7.17 9.08 -8.80
CA GLU A 188 5.83 8.49 -8.93
C GLU A 188 5.89 7.00 -9.29
N GLY A 189 6.97 6.56 -9.88
CA GLY A 189 7.17 5.17 -10.26
C GLY A 189 8.58 4.92 -10.76
N PHE A 190 8.92 3.65 -10.94
CA PHE A 190 10.25 3.25 -11.39
C PHE A 190 10.23 1.89 -12.10
N SER A 191 11.28 1.61 -12.85
CA SER A 191 11.63 0.29 -13.35
C SER A 191 13.11 0.01 -13.15
N LEU A 192 13.44 -1.26 -12.90
CA LEU A 192 14.81 -1.76 -12.82
C LEU A 192 14.99 -2.81 -13.90
N THR A 193 15.97 -2.60 -14.76
CA THR A 193 16.32 -3.52 -15.84
C THR A 193 17.82 -3.78 -15.75
N PRO A 194 18.25 -4.64 -14.80
CA PRO A 194 19.66 -4.91 -14.67
C PRO A 194 20.20 -5.53 -15.96
N HIS A 195 21.40 -5.14 -16.29
CA HIS A 195 22.18 -5.68 -17.40
C HIS A 195 23.33 -6.51 -16.83
N GLU A 196 23.97 -7.28 -17.69
CA GLU A 196 25.10 -8.15 -17.36
C GLU A 196 24.65 -9.39 -16.56
N ASN A 197 24.99 -9.62 -15.36
CA ASN A 197 24.92 -10.92 -14.68
C ASN A 197 23.57 -11.23 -14.00
N ILE A 198 22.58 -10.36 -14.09
CA ILE A 198 21.25 -10.54 -13.48
C ILE A 198 20.20 -10.40 -14.56
N GLU A 199 19.46 -11.48 -14.80
CA GLU A 199 18.33 -11.46 -15.73
C GLU A 199 17.14 -10.68 -15.12
N PRO A 200 16.32 -10.01 -15.93
CA PRO A 200 15.13 -9.32 -15.42
C PRO A 200 14.17 -10.23 -14.63
N SER A 201 14.11 -11.52 -14.95
CA SER A 201 13.35 -12.53 -14.21
C SER A 201 13.88 -12.82 -12.80
N ASP A 202 15.14 -12.49 -12.53
CA ASP A 202 15.82 -12.76 -11.25
C ASP A 202 15.74 -11.58 -10.26
N ILE A 203 15.12 -10.48 -10.64
CA ILE A 203 14.84 -9.34 -9.77
C ILE A 203 13.36 -9.03 -9.75
N GLU A 204 12.84 -8.68 -8.59
CA GLU A 204 11.50 -8.16 -8.47
C GLU A 204 11.42 -7.06 -7.40
N TYR A 205 10.46 -6.17 -7.57
CA TYR A 205 10.31 -5.00 -6.72
C TYR A 205 8.86 -4.61 -6.51
N GLN A 206 8.63 -3.83 -5.46
CA GLN A 206 7.34 -3.25 -5.09
C GLN A 206 7.50 -1.76 -4.81
N ALA A 207 6.48 -0.99 -5.10
CA ALA A 207 6.33 0.38 -4.66
C ALA A 207 5.52 0.42 -3.35
N VAL A 208 5.92 1.29 -2.42
CA VAL A 208 5.11 1.67 -1.26
C VAL A 208 4.24 2.85 -1.68
N LEU A 209 2.95 2.61 -1.83
CA LEU A 209 1.98 3.59 -2.34
C LEU A 209 1.26 4.37 -1.23
N GLY A 210 1.45 3.95 0.01
CA GLY A 210 0.86 4.51 1.21
C GLY A 210 1.34 3.74 2.42
N ARG A 211 1.14 4.24 3.63
CA ARG A 211 1.56 3.55 4.85
C ARG A 211 0.90 2.16 4.92
N GLY A 212 1.71 1.11 4.80
CA GLY A 212 1.24 -0.26 4.70
C GLY A 212 0.66 -0.69 3.34
N TRP A 213 0.77 0.15 2.31
CA TRP A 213 0.26 -0.15 0.97
C TRP A 213 1.39 -0.49 0.03
N LEU A 214 1.37 -1.70 -0.49
CA LEU A 214 2.36 -2.18 -1.44
C LEU A 214 1.71 -2.46 -2.79
N SER A 215 2.45 -2.15 -3.86
CA SER A 215 2.09 -2.68 -5.19
C SER A 215 2.25 -4.21 -5.21
N PRO A 216 1.73 -4.91 -6.23
CA PRO A 216 2.19 -6.26 -6.54
C PRO A 216 3.71 -6.32 -6.69
N TRP A 217 4.28 -7.52 -6.54
CA TRP A 217 5.64 -7.78 -7.00
C TRP A 217 5.70 -7.66 -8.52
N ILE A 218 6.59 -6.81 -9.00
CA ILE A 218 6.82 -6.55 -10.41
C ILE A 218 8.19 -7.08 -10.78
N GLU A 219 8.28 -7.87 -11.85
CA GLU A 219 9.55 -8.38 -12.35
C GLU A 219 10.38 -7.29 -13.03
N GLY A 220 11.68 -7.50 -13.09
CA GLY A 220 12.59 -6.63 -13.79
C GLY A 220 12.15 -6.24 -15.20
N GLY A 221 12.48 -5.03 -15.59
CA GLY A 221 12.07 -4.44 -16.87
C GLY A 221 10.64 -3.91 -16.94
N LYS A 222 9.79 -4.24 -15.95
CA LYS A 222 8.39 -3.76 -15.93
C LYS A 222 8.27 -2.55 -15.01
N PHE A 223 7.47 -1.57 -15.38
CA PHE A 223 7.29 -0.36 -14.60
C PHE A 223 6.40 -0.60 -13.36
N CYS A 224 6.80 -0.02 -12.24
CA CYS A 224 6.13 -0.11 -10.94
C CYS A 224 5.79 1.31 -10.44
N GLY A 225 4.55 1.55 -10.06
CA GLY A 225 4.05 2.87 -9.66
C GLY A 225 3.17 3.52 -10.70
N SER A 226 3.19 4.84 -10.77
CA SER A 226 2.37 5.65 -11.69
C SER A 226 3.22 6.62 -12.52
N ARG A 227 2.64 7.17 -13.59
CA ARG A 227 3.24 8.23 -14.40
C ARG A 227 2.27 9.38 -14.54
N GLY A 228 2.68 10.59 -14.19
CA GLY A 228 1.88 11.81 -14.36
C GLY A 228 0.60 11.89 -13.54
N MET A 229 0.50 11.09 -12.48
CA MET A 229 -0.66 11.04 -11.60
C MET A 229 -0.50 11.87 -10.33
N ALA A 230 0.65 12.48 -10.15
CA ALA A 230 1.02 13.20 -8.93
C ALA A 230 0.90 12.36 -7.65
N LEU A 231 1.12 11.04 -7.76
CA LEU A 231 1.12 10.09 -6.65
C LEU A 231 2.56 9.77 -6.24
N PRO A 232 3.04 10.29 -5.10
CA PRO A 232 4.38 10.01 -4.64
C PRO A 232 4.53 8.55 -4.21
N LEU A 233 5.67 7.96 -4.49
CA LEU A 233 6.10 6.75 -3.81
C LEU A 233 6.56 7.11 -2.40
N LEU A 234 6.06 6.39 -1.40
CA LEU A 234 6.50 6.52 -0.01
C LEU A 234 7.66 5.61 0.32
N GLY A 235 8.05 4.76 -0.63
CA GLY A 235 9.16 3.85 -0.50
C GLY A 235 9.19 2.80 -1.59
N LEU A 236 10.15 1.91 -1.46
CA LEU A 236 10.33 0.78 -2.38
C LEU A 236 10.82 -0.45 -1.64
N LYS A 237 10.64 -1.59 -2.29
CA LYS A 237 11.14 -2.88 -1.84
C LYS A 237 11.71 -3.62 -3.04
N VAL A 238 12.93 -4.11 -2.93
CA VAL A 238 13.63 -4.80 -4.03
C VAL A 238 14.19 -6.10 -3.50
N ARG A 239 14.11 -7.17 -4.27
CA ARG A 239 14.77 -8.43 -3.94
C ARG A 239 15.22 -9.18 -5.19
N LEU A 240 16.26 -9.97 -5.02
CA LEU A 240 16.70 -10.95 -6.00
C LEU A 240 15.97 -12.28 -5.80
N LYS A 241 15.84 -13.05 -6.89
CA LYS A 241 15.24 -14.40 -6.91
C LYS A 241 16.23 -15.40 -7.52
N GLY A 242 15.84 -16.66 -7.44
CA GLY A 242 16.49 -17.76 -8.18
C GLY A 242 17.98 -17.88 -7.96
N GLY A 243 18.72 -17.94 -9.05
CA GLY A 243 20.18 -18.05 -9.07
C GLY A 243 20.87 -16.78 -8.57
N ALA A 244 20.35 -15.61 -8.95
CA ALA A 244 20.93 -14.35 -8.56
C ALA A 244 20.92 -14.13 -7.03
N ALA A 245 19.85 -14.55 -6.34
CA ALA A 245 19.77 -14.44 -4.88
C ALA A 245 20.80 -15.31 -4.11
N ARG A 246 21.41 -16.28 -4.78
CA ARG A 246 22.46 -17.13 -4.18
C ARG A 246 23.85 -16.56 -4.38
N THR A 247 24.01 -15.72 -5.38
CA THR A 247 25.32 -15.24 -5.85
C THR A 247 25.54 -13.77 -5.48
N TYR A 248 24.46 -12.99 -5.41
CA TYR A 248 24.51 -11.55 -5.21
C TYR A 248 23.63 -11.14 -4.03
N GLU A 249 24.00 -10.05 -3.39
CA GLU A 249 23.19 -9.32 -2.44
C GLU A 249 22.75 -8.00 -3.07
N CYS A 250 21.53 -7.55 -2.79
CA CYS A 250 21.09 -6.23 -3.18
C CYS A 250 20.70 -5.40 -1.95
N SER A 251 20.86 -4.10 -2.08
CA SER A 251 20.38 -3.14 -1.10
C SER A 251 19.80 -1.92 -1.82
N CYS A 252 18.94 -1.18 -1.15
CA CYS A 252 18.38 0.05 -1.68
C CYS A 252 18.42 1.17 -0.65
N SER A 253 18.48 2.41 -1.15
CA SER A 253 18.40 3.61 -0.33
C SER A 253 17.45 4.60 -0.98
N ALA A 254 16.73 5.38 -0.18
CA ALA A 254 15.83 6.41 -0.64
C ALA A 254 16.04 7.72 0.10
N SER A 255 15.80 8.84 -0.58
CA SER A 255 15.73 10.17 0.01
C SER A 255 14.35 10.74 -0.26
N PHE A 256 13.73 11.30 0.77
CA PHE A 256 12.35 11.77 0.71
C PHE A 256 12.29 13.30 0.63
N VAL A 257 11.12 13.82 0.25
CA VAL A 257 10.93 15.27 0.04
C VAL A 257 10.99 16.09 1.32
N ASP A 258 10.78 15.47 2.48
CA ASP A 258 10.95 16.08 3.80
C ASP A 258 12.42 16.20 4.23
N GLY A 259 13.35 15.71 3.41
CA GLY A 259 14.79 15.68 3.67
C GLY A 259 15.30 14.45 4.40
N SER A 260 14.41 13.55 4.82
CA SER A 260 14.81 12.28 5.41
C SER A 260 15.46 11.36 4.37
N ALA A 261 16.27 10.42 4.84
CA ALA A 261 16.90 9.40 4.01
C ALA A 261 16.93 8.07 4.76
N VAL A 262 16.64 7.00 4.04
CA VAL A 262 16.63 5.64 4.57
C VAL A 262 17.55 4.76 3.73
N GLY A 263 18.26 3.88 4.38
CA GLY A 263 19.12 2.88 3.74
C GLY A 263 20.60 3.06 4.05
N PRO A 264 21.44 2.11 3.60
CA PRO A 264 21.09 0.97 2.75
C PRO A 264 20.21 -0.06 3.49
N VAL A 265 19.12 -0.47 2.87
CA VAL A 265 18.20 -1.50 3.37
C VAL A 265 18.45 -2.79 2.59
N PRO A 266 18.63 -3.94 3.26
CA PRO A 266 18.85 -5.22 2.59
C PRO A 266 17.73 -5.63 1.66
N GLY A 267 18.05 -6.44 0.65
CA GLY A 267 17.06 -6.98 -0.28
C GLY A 267 15.94 -7.74 0.42
N GLY A 268 14.70 -7.44 0.04
CA GLY A 268 13.51 -8.00 0.65
C GLY A 268 12.95 -7.24 1.84
N GLU A 269 13.65 -6.25 2.38
CA GLU A 269 13.15 -5.32 3.39
C GLU A 269 12.56 -4.05 2.74
N THR A 270 11.75 -3.31 3.48
CA THR A 270 11.09 -2.12 2.97
C THR A 270 11.90 -0.87 3.27
N CYS A 271 12.26 -0.13 2.22
CA CYS A 271 12.88 1.18 2.30
C CYS A 271 11.77 2.24 2.18
N GLU A 272 11.25 2.74 3.32
CA GLU A 272 10.13 3.70 3.36
C GLU A 272 10.38 4.82 4.37
N ALA A 273 9.74 5.99 4.14
CA ALA A 273 9.71 7.07 5.11
C ALA A 273 8.94 6.66 6.38
N GLU A 274 9.39 7.10 7.56
CA GLU A 274 8.71 6.88 8.84
C GLU A 274 7.38 7.64 8.97
#